data_7d544d3dfbd37e0c9145db9693e5feab
#
_entry.id   7d544d3dfbd37e0c9145db9693e5feab
#
_cell.length_a   1.000
_cell.length_b   1.000
_cell.length_c   1.000
_cell.angle_alpha   90.00
_cell.angle_beta   90.00
_cell.angle_gamma   90.00
#
_symmetry.space_group_name_H-M   'P 1'
#
loop_
_entity.id
_entity.type
_entity.pdbx_description
1 polymer ?
#
loop_
_entity_poly.entity_id
_entity_poly.type
_entity_poly.pdbx_seq_one_letter_code
_entity_poly.pdbx_strand_id
1 'polypeptide(L)'
;MANIKTSEKKSKAQSMGMHTEVLTGRTQQKFFNPDEAENFYYFGTYDVDFNKRTDLDVMNMSAPEANKEIDNLMSQGYGTIVIKNPQGKHSLGVGILNKLNLIFEGSLGYFGMGSCDGPIVRINGRVGWSCAENLMAGKVVIEKNAGSCFGAAIRGGDLICKGSVGARTGIDQKGGTIIIGGDAGAFTGFMMQRGRIIILGDVGINLGDSMYDGILYIGGKIGSFGSDAVESPMTKSDIDWIERKLKVAEIGQGFDISKMTKVVSGKKLWNYDALEPTEKKGAI
;
A
#
# COMPACT_ATOMS: atom_id res chain seq x y z
N MET A 1 -4.29 32.99 -28.39
CA MET A 1 -4.80 32.30 -27.18
C MET A 1 -5.64 31.14 -27.67
N ALA A 2 -5.12 29.94 -27.55
CA ALA A 2 -5.82 28.75 -28.03
C ALA A 2 -6.99 28.43 -27.08
N ASN A 3 -8.21 28.57 -27.56
CA ASN A 3 -9.40 28.03 -26.89
C ASN A 3 -9.31 26.51 -26.92
N ILE A 4 -8.72 25.95 -25.90
CA ILE A 4 -8.59 24.51 -25.71
C ILE A 4 -10.02 23.97 -25.55
N LYS A 5 -10.43 23.08 -26.41
CA LYS A 5 -11.71 22.35 -26.38
C LYS A 5 -11.84 21.61 -25.05
N THR A 6 -12.29 22.31 -24.01
CA THR A 6 -12.36 21.81 -22.63
C THR A 6 -13.42 20.73 -22.43
N SER A 7 -14.45 20.67 -23.31
CA SER A 7 -15.57 19.71 -23.20
C SER A 7 -15.18 18.27 -23.59
N GLU A 8 -14.46 18.10 -24.69
CA GLU A 8 -14.02 16.76 -25.14
C GLU A 8 -12.98 16.16 -24.19
N LYS A 9 -12.06 17.01 -23.69
CA LYS A 9 -11.07 16.59 -22.69
C LYS A 9 -11.70 16.21 -21.36
N LYS A 10 -12.76 16.90 -20.94
CA LYS A 10 -13.51 16.54 -19.72
C LYS A 10 -14.20 15.19 -19.84
N SER A 11 -14.86 14.91 -20.96
CA SER A 11 -15.57 13.64 -21.15
C SER A 11 -14.60 12.45 -21.18
N LYS A 12 -13.46 12.60 -21.84
CA LYS A 12 -12.42 11.56 -21.91
C LYS A 12 -11.78 11.31 -20.55
N ALA A 13 -11.48 12.37 -19.79
CA ALA A 13 -10.95 12.26 -18.43
C ALA A 13 -11.95 11.61 -17.45
N GLN A 14 -13.26 11.90 -17.60
CA GLN A 14 -14.31 11.26 -16.81
C GLN A 14 -14.45 9.77 -17.13
N SER A 15 -14.37 9.39 -18.40
CA SER A 15 -14.40 7.98 -18.82
C SER A 15 -13.23 7.17 -18.28
N MET A 16 -12.12 7.84 -17.97
CA MET A 16 -10.92 7.24 -17.38
C MET A 16 -10.91 7.29 -15.84
N GLY A 17 -12.01 7.70 -15.19
CA GLY A 17 -12.12 7.81 -13.73
C GLY A 17 -11.32 8.96 -13.12
N MET A 18 -10.89 9.92 -13.92
CA MET A 18 -10.19 11.11 -13.42
C MET A 18 -11.16 12.16 -12.91
N HIS A 19 -10.93 12.66 -11.71
CA HIS A 19 -11.68 13.79 -11.19
C HIS A 19 -11.34 15.05 -11.97
N THR A 20 -12.35 15.58 -12.69
CA THR A 20 -12.21 16.80 -13.51
C THR A 20 -12.86 18.01 -12.88
N GLU A 21 -13.33 17.91 -11.63
CA GLU A 21 -13.97 19.03 -10.94
C GLU A 21 -12.98 20.16 -10.70
N VAL A 22 -13.35 21.36 -11.16
CA VAL A 22 -12.66 22.59 -10.81
C VAL A 22 -13.12 22.96 -9.41
N LEU A 23 -12.22 22.90 -8.46
CA LEU A 23 -12.48 23.36 -7.10
C LEU A 23 -12.49 24.88 -7.08
N THR A 24 -13.50 25.49 -6.45
CA THR A 24 -13.62 26.95 -6.33
C THR A 24 -12.38 27.49 -5.61
N GLY A 25 -11.66 28.40 -6.25
CA GLY A 25 -10.42 29.01 -5.71
C GLY A 25 -9.15 28.20 -5.89
N ARG A 26 -9.21 26.94 -6.33
CA ARG A 26 -8.02 26.16 -6.65
C ARG A 26 -8.25 25.38 -7.94
N THR A 27 -7.45 25.67 -8.95
CA THR A 27 -7.43 24.84 -10.16
C THR A 27 -6.62 23.61 -9.86
N GLN A 28 -7.24 22.45 -9.87
CA GLN A 28 -6.51 21.19 -9.81
C GLN A 28 -5.66 21.10 -11.09
N GLN A 29 -4.36 21.33 -10.98
CA GLN A 29 -3.46 21.10 -12.10
C GLN A 29 -3.37 19.60 -12.35
N LYS A 30 -3.74 19.20 -13.55
CA LYS A 30 -3.46 17.85 -14.00
C LYS A 30 -1.99 17.75 -14.36
N PHE A 31 -1.29 16.85 -13.72
CA PHE A 31 0.12 16.59 -14.01
C PHE A 31 0.34 15.94 -15.37
N PHE A 32 -0.71 15.47 -16.02
CA PHE A 32 -0.63 14.86 -17.34
C PHE A 32 -1.87 15.20 -18.20
N ASN A 33 -1.68 15.17 -19.49
CA ASN A 33 -2.75 15.32 -20.47
C ASN A 33 -3.60 14.04 -20.49
N PRO A 34 -4.94 14.10 -20.44
CA PRO A 34 -5.79 12.92 -20.62
C PRO A 34 -5.51 12.14 -21.91
N ASP A 35 -5.07 12.80 -22.97
CA ASP A 35 -4.71 12.16 -24.24
C ASP A 35 -3.40 11.35 -24.14
N GLU A 36 -2.57 11.65 -23.14
CA GLU A 36 -1.34 10.93 -22.81
C GLU A 36 -1.55 9.91 -21.68
N ALA A 37 -2.75 9.86 -21.12
CA ALA A 37 -3.05 9.01 -19.96
C ALA A 37 -2.87 7.52 -20.24
N GLU A 38 -3.02 7.09 -21.49
CA GLU A 38 -2.72 5.72 -21.92
C GLU A 38 -1.25 5.37 -21.63
N ASN A 39 -0.35 6.35 -21.72
CA ASN A 39 1.07 6.19 -21.41
C ASN A 39 1.36 6.17 -19.91
N PHE A 40 0.44 6.69 -19.08
CA PHE A 40 0.58 6.68 -17.62
C PHE A 40 -0.16 5.53 -16.95
N TYR A 41 -1.16 4.97 -17.63
CA TYR A 41 -1.97 3.87 -17.09
C TYR A 41 -1.59 2.50 -17.63
N TYR A 42 -0.63 2.42 -18.53
CA TYR A 42 -0.10 1.12 -18.81
C TYR A 42 0.78 0.68 -17.63
N PHE A 43 0.54 -0.49 -17.18
CA PHE A 43 1.26 -1.06 -16.05
C PHE A 43 2.49 -1.77 -16.57
N GLY A 44 3.50 -0.98 -16.82
CA GLY A 44 4.79 -1.45 -17.21
C GLY A 44 5.21 -1.10 -18.62
N THR A 45 6.52 -1.11 -18.77
CA THR A 45 7.22 -0.85 -20.03
C THR A 45 7.31 -2.11 -20.89
N TYR A 46 7.16 -3.28 -20.26
CA TYR A 46 7.44 -4.57 -20.87
C TYR A 46 6.18 -5.43 -20.93
N ASP A 47 5.98 -6.08 -22.07
CA ASP A 47 5.02 -7.16 -22.22
C ASP A 47 5.64 -8.46 -21.68
N VAL A 48 5.07 -8.98 -20.59
CA VAL A 48 5.59 -10.16 -19.90
C VAL A 48 4.60 -11.32 -19.93
N ASP A 49 5.10 -12.53 -20.15
CA ASP A 49 4.33 -13.76 -20.03
C ASP A 49 4.50 -14.36 -18.63
N PHE A 50 3.43 -14.41 -17.85
CA PHE A 50 3.44 -14.99 -16.48
C PHE A 50 3.79 -16.48 -16.46
N ASN A 51 3.65 -17.21 -17.56
CA ASN A 51 4.06 -18.61 -17.69
C ASN A 51 5.57 -18.71 -17.97
N LYS A 52 6.19 -17.67 -18.50
CA LYS A 52 7.63 -17.62 -18.74
C LYS A 52 8.33 -17.34 -17.43
N ARG A 53 8.97 -18.37 -16.86
CA ARG A 53 9.58 -18.36 -15.54
C ARG A 53 11.10 -18.52 -15.63
N THR A 54 11.81 -17.85 -14.72
CA THR A 54 13.25 -18.01 -14.51
C THR A 54 13.62 -17.88 -13.04
N ASP A 55 14.80 -18.39 -12.70
CA ASP A 55 15.45 -18.20 -11.40
C ASP A 55 16.60 -17.21 -11.56
N LEU A 56 16.74 -16.30 -10.59
CA LEU A 56 17.84 -15.33 -10.50
C LEU A 56 18.53 -15.50 -9.15
N ASP A 57 19.77 -15.99 -9.16
CA ASP A 57 20.61 -16.06 -7.95
C ASP A 57 21.33 -14.72 -7.74
N VAL A 58 21.00 -14.04 -6.64
CA VAL A 58 21.56 -12.72 -6.32
C VAL A 58 22.67 -12.79 -5.25
N MET A 59 23.18 -13.99 -4.91
CA MET A 59 24.17 -14.16 -3.85
C MET A 59 25.35 -13.20 -3.99
N ASN A 60 25.95 -13.14 -5.16
CA ASN A 60 27.15 -12.35 -5.45
C ASN A 60 26.85 -11.00 -6.14
N MET A 61 25.58 -10.58 -6.18
CA MET A 61 25.15 -9.31 -6.77
C MET A 61 24.95 -8.26 -5.68
N SER A 62 25.28 -7.02 -5.95
CA SER A 62 24.76 -5.88 -5.21
C SER A 62 23.26 -5.69 -5.49
N ALA A 63 22.55 -4.96 -4.64
CA ALA A 63 21.14 -4.70 -4.89
C ALA A 63 20.87 -3.93 -6.20
N PRO A 64 21.67 -2.90 -6.57
CA PRO A 64 21.52 -2.26 -7.89
C PRO A 64 21.70 -3.21 -9.06
N GLU A 65 22.70 -4.11 -9.00
CA GLU A 65 22.93 -5.12 -10.05
C GLU A 65 21.74 -6.08 -10.16
N ALA A 66 21.23 -6.57 -9.02
CA ALA A 66 20.09 -7.47 -8.99
C ALA A 66 18.81 -6.77 -9.50
N ASN A 67 18.55 -5.51 -9.13
CA ASN A 67 17.41 -4.75 -9.64
C ASN A 67 17.50 -4.53 -11.16
N LYS A 68 18.70 -4.23 -11.67
CA LYS A 68 18.93 -4.10 -13.11
C LYS A 68 18.71 -5.42 -13.85
N GLU A 69 19.08 -6.54 -13.25
CA GLU A 69 18.87 -7.85 -13.87
C GLU A 69 17.38 -8.25 -13.84
N ILE A 70 16.63 -7.89 -12.80
CA ILE A 70 15.17 -8.05 -12.79
C ILE A 70 14.54 -7.27 -13.96
N ASP A 71 14.97 -6.02 -14.18
CA ASP A 71 14.49 -5.20 -15.29
C ASP A 71 14.86 -5.81 -16.65
N ASN A 72 16.09 -6.30 -16.80
CA ASN A 72 16.54 -7.00 -18.00
C ASN A 72 15.71 -8.26 -18.29
N LEU A 73 15.38 -9.06 -17.27
CA LEU A 73 14.55 -10.26 -17.43
C LEU A 73 13.12 -9.89 -17.84
N MET A 74 12.54 -8.81 -17.26
CA MET A 74 11.23 -8.29 -17.71
C MET A 74 11.28 -7.88 -19.18
N SER A 75 12.34 -7.19 -19.61
CA SER A 75 12.51 -6.79 -21.02
C SER A 75 12.60 -7.97 -21.98
N GLN A 76 13.01 -9.12 -21.50
CA GLN A 76 13.03 -10.40 -22.23
C GLN A 76 11.69 -11.15 -22.17
N GLY A 77 10.66 -10.57 -21.55
CA GLY A 77 9.31 -11.12 -21.43
C GLY A 77 9.10 -12.12 -20.29
N TYR A 78 10.03 -12.23 -19.34
CA TYR A 78 9.80 -13.08 -18.16
C TYR A 78 8.78 -12.42 -17.23
N GLY A 79 7.65 -13.10 -16.99
CA GLY A 79 6.58 -12.64 -16.11
C GLY A 79 6.59 -13.28 -14.72
N THR A 80 7.43 -14.30 -14.50
CA THR A 80 7.66 -14.90 -13.17
C THR A 80 9.15 -15.07 -12.91
N ILE A 81 9.66 -14.41 -11.88
CA ILE A 81 11.08 -14.45 -11.49
C ILE A 81 11.20 -14.92 -10.03
N VAL A 82 12.00 -15.96 -9.81
CA VAL A 82 12.32 -16.45 -8.46
C VAL A 82 13.71 -15.97 -8.08
N ILE A 83 13.77 -15.12 -7.05
CA ILE A 83 15.02 -14.56 -6.54
C ILE A 83 15.58 -15.47 -5.45
N LYS A 84 16.71 -16.08 -5.72
CA LYS A 84 17.44 -16.95 -4.80
C LYS A 84 18.51 -16.18 -4.04
N ASN A 85 18.75 -16.58 -2.79
CA ASN A 85 19.82 -16.05 -1.95
C ASN A 85 19.79 -14.51 -1.76
N PRO A 86 18.64 -13.89 -1.45
CA PRO A 86 18.55 -12.44 -1.25
C PRO A 86 19.34 -11.95 -0.03
N GLN A 87 19.60 -12.81 0.97
CA GLN A 87 20.48 -12.59 2.13
C GLN A 87 20.29 -11.26 2.87
N GLY A 88 19.05 -10.76 2.97
CA GLY A 88 18.77 -9.52 3.66
C GLY A 88 19.26 -8.25 2.94
N LYS A 89 19.49 -8.31 1.63
CA LYS A 89 19.92 -7.13 0.85
C LYS A 89 18.89 -6.00 0.99
N HIS A 90 19.42 -4.78 1.17
CA HIS A 90 18.62 -3.57 1.22
C HIS A 90 18.22 -3.11 -0.19
N SER A 91 17.09 -2.42 -0.31
CA SER A 91 16.60 -1.84 -1.56
C SER A 91 16.50 -2.84 -2.72
N LEU A 92 16.20 -4.10 -2.43
CA LEU A 92 16.01 -5.12 -3.46
C LEU A 92 14.54 -5.13 -3.93
N GLY A 93 14.33 -5.22 -5.24
CA GLY A 93 13.01 -5.20 -5.88
C GLY A 93 12.34 -3.82 -5.87
N VAL A 94 13.10 -2.73 -5.82
CA VAL A 94 12.55 -1.36 -5.79
C VAL A 94 12.21 -0.85 -7.19
N GLY A 95 11.21 0.02 -7.28
CA GLY A 95 10.86 0.75 -8.51
C GLY A 95 10.31 -0.14 -9.63
N ILE A 96 9.75 -1.30 -9.32
CA ILE A 96 9.12 -2.15 -10.33
C ILE A 96 7.77 -1.56 -10.71
N LEU A 97 7.68 -1.05 -11.92
CA LEU A 97 6.46 -0.44 -12.48
C LEU A 97 5.79 -1.36 -13.49
N ASN A 98 5.84 -2.65 -13.27
CA ASN A 98 5.32 -3.69 -14.16
C ASN A 98 4.50 -4.72 -13.39
N LYS A 99 3.48 -5.26 -14.03
CA LYS A 99 2.87 -6.50 -13.54
C LYS A 99 3.89 -7.62 -13.68
N LEU A 100 4.25 -8.23 -12.57
CA LEU A 100 5.28 -9.25 -12.49
C LEU A 100 5.00 -10.15 -11.30
N ASN A 101 5.23 -11.44 -11.41
CA ASN A 101 5.30 -12.34 -10.26
C ASN A 101 6.74 -12.41 -9.77
N LEU A 102 6.97 -11.99 -8.53
CA LEU A 102 8.26 -12.06 -7.85
C LEU A 102 8.18 -12.96 -6.62
N ILE A 103 9.08 -13.93 -6.53
CA ILE A 103 9.19 -14.82 -5.38
C ILE A 103 10.60 -14.72 -4.82
N PHE A 104 10.74 -14.21 -3.59
CA PHE A 104 12.02 -14.15 -2.90
C PHE A 104 12.19 -15.37 -1.99
N GLU A 105 13.15 -16.22 -2.27
CA GLU A 105 13.51 -17.36 -1.43
C GLU A 105 14.45 -16.93 -0.30
N GLY A 106 13.93 -16.09 0.61
CA GLY A 106 14.68 -15.60 1.76
C GLY A 106 14.21 -14.23 2.24
N SER A 107 15.02 -13.62 3.09
CA SER A 107 14.71 -12.33 3.74
C SER A 107 15.25 -11.15 2.94
N LEU A 108 14.56 -10.01 3.02
CA LEU A 108 15.04 -8.73 2.51
C LEU A 108 15.47 -7.80 3.66
N GLY A 109 16.36 -6.87 3.35
CA GLY A 109 16.76 -5.81 4.26
C GLY A 109 15.78 -4.62 4.25
N TYR A 110 16.30 -3.42 4.48
CA TYR A 110 15.52 -2.19 4.49
C TYR A 110 15.11 -1.77 3.08
N PHE A 111 13.96 -1.08 2.96
CA PHE A 111 13.45 -0.51 1.72
C PHE A 111 13.18 -1.52 0.59
N GLY A 112 13.06 -2.82 0.91
CA GLY A 112 12.66 -3.81 -0.11
C GLY A 112 11.30 -3.49 -0.69
N MET A 113 11.11 -3.68 -2.00
CA MET A 113 9.86 -3.44 -2.72
C MET A 113 9.33 -2.00 -2.64
N GLY A 114 10.21 -1.00 -2.38
CA GLY A 114 9.81 0.40 -2.35
C GLY A 114 9.39 0.93 -3.72
N SER A 115 8.39 1.84 -3.76
CA SER A 115 7.93 2.57 -4.95
C SER A 115 7.54 1.66 -6.13
N CYS A 116 6.88 0.54 -5.85
CA CYS A 116 6.42 -0.41 -6.86
C CYS A 116 4.99 -0.12 -7.30
N ASP A 117 4.67 -0.45 -8.56
CA ASP A 117 3.34 -0.36 -9.14
C ASP A 117 3.01 -1.63 -9.94
N GLY A 118 2.09 -2.44 -9.44
CA GLY A 118 1.54 -3.60 -10.12
C GLY A 118 2.11 -4.99 -9.82
N PRO A 119 3.30 -5.19 -9.22
CA PRO A 119 3.83 -6.54 -9.04
C PRO A 119 3.05 -7.35 -8.01
N ILE A 120 3.05 -8.67 -8.19
CA ILE A 120 2.57 -9.66 -7.23
C ILE A 120 3.80 -10.34 -6.63
N VAL A 121 4.00 -10.14 -5.33
CA VAL A 121 5.25 -10.49 -4.65
C VAL A 121 5.00 -11.42 -3.47
N ARG A 122 5.83 -12.46 -3.34
CA ARG A 122 5.91 -13.30 -2.15
C ARG A 122 7.34 -13.30 -1.62
N ILE A 123 7.51 -12.98 -0.36
CA ILE A 123 8.81 -12.99 0.34
C ILE A 123 8.76 -14.08 1.41
N ASN A 124 9.49 -15.19 1.17
CA ASN A 124 9.49 -16.36 2.06
C ASN A 124 10.30 -16.16 3.35
N GLY A 125 10.74 -14.93 3.61
CA GLY A 125 11.52 -14.54 4.76
C GLY A 125 10.92 -13.39 5.57
N ARG A 126 11.79 -12.69 6.29
CA ARG A 126 11.51 -11.44 7.00
C ARG A 126 11.86 -10.26 6.09
N VAL A 127 11.33 -9.09 6.45
CA VAL A 127 11.74 -7.84 5.80
C VAL A 127 12.18 -6.82 6.85
N GLY A 128 13.12 -5.95 6.47
CA GLY A 128 13.60 -4.86 7.31
C GLY A 128 12.63 -3.67 7.36
N TRP A 129 13.16 -2.48 7.68
CA TRP A 129 12.38 -1.25 7.78
C TRP A 129 11.95 -0.74 6.41
N SER A 130 10.82 -0.02 6.39
CA SER A 130 10.28 0.64 5.20
C SER A 130 10.05 -0.31 4.02
N CYS A 131 9.73 -1.57 4.26
CA CYS A 131 9.36 -2.48 3.18
C CYS A 131 8.05 -2.01 2.55
N ALA A 132 8.00 -2.02 1.21
CA ALA A 132 6.88 -1.58 0.39
C ALA A 132 6.45 -0.12 0.63
N GLU A 133 7.41 0.74 1.00
CA GLU A 133 7.18 2.18 1.05
C GLU A 133 6.71 2.71 -0.31
N ASN A 134 5.70 3.59 -0.31
CA ASN A 134 5.08 4.13 -1.53
C ASN A 134 4.54 3.08 -2.53
N LEU A 135 4.17 1.89 -2.08
CA LEU A 135 3.51 0.93 -2.98
C LEU A 135 2.26 1.58 -3.59
N MET A 136 2.16 1.62 -4.92
CA MET A 136 1.07 2.25 -5.66
C MET A 136 -0.03 1.26 -6.02
N ALA A 137 0.32 0.05 -6.41
CA ALA A 137 -0.60 -1.05 -6.70
C ALA A 137 0.11 -2.40 -6.62
N GLY A 138 -0.65 -3.48 -6.70
CA GLY A 138 -0.13 -4.84 -6.65
C GLY A 138 -0.43 -5.55 -5.34
N LYS A 139 0.25 -6.66 -5.10
CA LYS A 139 0.10 -7.47 -3.87
C LYS A 139 1.47 -7.89 -3.37
N VAL A 140 1.80 -7.55 -2.13
CA VAL A 140 3.07 -7.95 -1.50
C VAL A 140 2.77 -8.76 -0.25
N VAL A 141 3.27 -10.00 -0.20
CA VAL A 141 3.07 -10.94 0.92
C VAL A 141 4.40 -11.26 1.57
N ILE A 142 4.50 -11.00 2.86
CA ILE A 142 5.63 -11.37 3.72
C ILE A 142 5.19 -12.55 4.59
N GLU A 143 5.89 -13.70 4.46
CA GLU A 143 5.55 -14.92 5.19
C GLU A 143 5.94 -14.89 6.68
N LYS A 144 6.86 -14.02 7.07
CA LYS A 144 7.33 -13.87 8.46
C LYS A 144 7.07 -12.45 8.94
N ASN A 145 7.99 -11.90 9.75
CA ASN A 145 7.84 -10.58 10.36
C ASN A 145 8.39 -9.46 9.47
N ALA A 146 7.91 -8.24 9.69
CA ALA A 146 8.43 -7.02 9.08
C ALA A 146 8.93 -6.03 10.14
N GLY A 147 9.88 -5.18 9.73
CA GLY A 147 10.42 -4.11 10.57
C GLY A 147 9.48 -2.92 10.70
N SER A 148 10.02 -1.81 11.24
CA SER A 148 9.29 -0.54 11.39
C SER A 148 9.00 0.14 10.05
N CYS A 149 8.04 1.06 10.05
CA CYS A 149 7.60 1.81 8.86
C CYS A 149 7.12 0.90 7.71
N PHE A 150 6.60 -0.29 8.03
CA PHE A 150 6.05 -1.21 7.04
C PHE A 150 4.89 -0.56 6.29
N GLY A 151 4.99 -0.49 4.97
CA GLY A 151 3.98 0.17 4.14
C GLY A 151 3.88 1.68 4.34
N ALA A 152 4.98 2.37 4.69
CA ALA A 152 4.98 3.82 4.81
C ALA A 152 4.49 4.48 3.51
N ALA A 153 3.59 5.45 3.62
CA ALA A 153 3.03 6.22 2.52
C ALA A 153 2.41 5.37 1.38
N ILE A 154 2.02 4.13 1.66
CA ILE A 154 1.35 3.26 0.67
C ILE A 154 0.13 3.97 0.07
N ARG A 155 -0.03 3.90 -1.24
CA ARG A 155 -1.08 4.58 -2.00
C ARG A 155 -2.17 3.63 -2.51
N GLY A 156 -1.84 2.35 -2.68
CA GLY A 156 -2.76 1.34 -3.19
C GLY A 156 -2.23 -0.07 -3.03
N GLY A 157 -2.97 -1.04 -3.55
CA GLY A 157 -2.63 -2.45 -3.45
C GLY A 157 -2.91 -3.09 -2.08
N ASP A 158 -2.52 -4.33 -1.95
CA ASP A 158 -2.63 -5.13 -0.73
C ASP A 158 -1.23 -5.51 -0.20
N LEU A 159 -0.89 -5.04 0.99
CA LEU A 159 0.37 -5.34 1.66
C LEU A 159 0.10 -6.22 2.88
N ILE A 160 0.62 -7.44 2.87
CA ILE A 160 0.29 -8.49 3.83
C ILE A 160 1.56 -8.93 4.56
N CYS A 161 1.53 -8.91 5.89
CA CYS A 161 2.53 -9.54 6.75
C CYS A 161 1.85 -10.62 7.59
N LYS A 162 2.23 -11.89 7.39
CA LYS A 162 1.63 -13.00 8.15
C LYS A 162 2.08 -13.05 9.61
N GLY A 163 3.23 -12.45 9.92
CA GLY A 163 3.73 -12.27 11.28
C GLY A 163 3.45 -10.90 11.87
N SER A 164 4.32 -10.47 12.78
CA SER A 164 4.25 -9.17 13.46
C SER A 164 5.05 -8.11 12.72
N VAL A 165 4.70 -6.84 12.95
CA VAL A 165 5.34 -5.67 12.34
C VAL A 165 5.84 -4.68 13.39
N GLY A 166 6.81 -3.86 13.00
CA GLY A 166 7.41 -2.86 13.89
C GLY A 166 6.55 -1.61 14.05
N ALA A 167 7.13 -0.59 14.71
CA ALA A 167 6.51 0.70 14.94
C ALA A 167 6.27 1.46 13.61
N ARG A 168 5.33 2.41 13.63
CA ARG A 168 4.98 3.28 12.50
C ARG A 168 4.55 2.52 11.24
N THR A 169 3.95 1.35 11.41
CA THR A 169 3.33 0.63 10.30
C THR A 169 2.19 1.46 9.71
N GLY A 170 2.18 1.63 8.38
CA GLY A 170 1.19 2.47 7.71
C GLY A 170 1.30 3.97 8.02
N ILE A 171 2.48 4.44 8.47
CA ILE A 171 2.71 5.89 8.61
C ILE A 171 2.42 6.61 7.30
N ASP A 172 1.67 7.73 7.37
CA ASP A 172 1.32 8.57 6.20
C ASP A 172 0.62 7.79 5.08
N GLN A 173 -0.09 6.70 5.42
CA GLN A 173 -0.82 5.88 4.44
C GLN A 173 -1.83 6.72 3.67
N LYS A 174 -1.79 6.65 2.35
CA LYS A 174 -2.62 7.45 1.43
C LYS A 174 -3.70 6.62 0.71
N GLY A 175 -3.70 5.32 0.91
CA GLY A 175 -4.65 4.38 0.30
C GLY A 175 -4.24 2.94 0.51
N GLY A 176 -4.84 2.02 -0.24
CA GLY A 176 -4.52 0.59 -0.16
C GLY A 176 -4.94 -0.08 1.15
N THR A 177 -4.51 -1.32 1.31
CA THR A 177 -4.82 -2.15 2.49
C THR A 177 -3.54 -2.76 3.05
N ILE A 178 -3.32 -2.62 4.36
CA ILE A 178 -2.28 -3.34 5.10
C ILE A 178 -2.96 -4.38 5.96
N ILE A 179 -2.46 -5.64 5.93
CA ILE A 179 -3.02 -6.76 6.70
C ILE A 179 -1.90 -7.44 7.49
N ILE A 180 -2.09 -7.56 8.79
CA ILE A 180 -1.08 -8.06 9.72
C ILE A 180 -1.67 -9.23 10.51
N GLY A 181 -1.00 -10.39 10.43
CA GLY A 181 -1.43 -11.62 11.10
C GLY A 181 -1.04 -11.67 12.58
N GLY A 182 0.00 -10.95 12.97
CA GLY A 182 0.48 -10.84 14.36
C GLY A 182 0.24 -9.46 14.94
N ASP A 183 1.19 -8.98 15.74
CA ASP A 183 1.13 -7.72 16.47
C ASP A 183 1.73 -6.57 15.66
N ALA A 184 1.35 -5.34 16.00
CA ALA A 184 1.93 -4.12 15.45
C ALA A 184 2.50 -3.22 16.53
N GLY A 185 3.60 -2.52 16.21
CA GLY A 185 4.30 -1.65 17.14
C GLY A 185 3.59 -0.32 17.38
N ALA A 186 4.25 0.55 18.16
CA ALA A 186 3.76 1.89 18.48
C ALA A 186 3.58 2.77 17.25
N PHE A 187 2.70 3.77 17.32
CA PHE A 187 2.41 4.72 16.26
C PHE A 187 1.93 4.07 14.93
N THR A 188 1.30 2.92 15.00
CA THR A 188 0.67 2.33 13.80
C THR A 188 -0.45 3.25 13.29
N GLY A 189 -0.44 3.54 11.98
CA GLY A 189 -1.38 4.47 11.35
C GLY A 189 -1.11 5.95 11.66
N PHE A 190 0.12 6.31 12.10
CA PHE A 190 0.49 7.70 12.35
C PHE A 190 0.31 8.57 11.10
N MET A 191 -0.41 9.69 11.23
CA MET A 191 -0.73 10.62 10.13
C MET A 191 -1.40 9.96 8.92
N MET A 192 -2.08 8.84 9.12
CA MET A 192 -2.82 8.14 8.07
C MET A 192 -3.84 9.07 7.41
N GLN A 193 -3.84 9.14 6.08
CA GLN A 193 -4.72 10.02 5.31
C GLN A 193 -5.91 9.27 4.72
N ARG A 194 -5.72 7.99 4.33
CA ARG A 194 -6.73 7.12 3.72
C ARG A 194 -6.30 5.66 3.81
N GLY A 195 -7.20 4.76 3.41
CA GLY A 195 -6.92 3.33 3.33
C GLY A 195 -7.37 2.59 4.57
N ARG A 196 -6.93 1.36 4.70
CA ARG A 196 -7.35 0.48 5.81
C ARG A 196 -6.18 -0.37 6.30
N ILE A 197 -6.14 -0.57 7.62
CA ILE A 197 -5.18 -1.48 8.25
C ILE A 197 -5.97 -2.50 9.06
N ILE A 198 -5.68 -3.80 8.85
CA ILE A 198 -6.22 -4.92 9.63
C ILE A 198 -5.08 -5.53 10.44
N ILE A 199 -5.25 -5.67 11.75
CA ILE A 199 -4.27 -6.27 12.66
C ILE A 199 -5.00 -7.32 13.48
N LEU A 200 -4.57 -8.58 13.41
CA LEU A 200 -5.21 -9.67 14.16
C LEU A 200 -4.72 -9.77 15.61
N GLY A 201 -3.51 -9.30 15.88
CA GLY A 201 -2.88 -9.28 17.21
C GLY A 201 -3.04 -7.96 17.94
N ASP A 202 -2.14 -7.75 18.90
CA ASP A 202 -2.07 -6.57 19.76
C ASP A 202 -1.41 -5.38 19.04
N VAL A 203 -1.71 -4.16 19.50
CA VAL A 203 -1.11 -2.93 18.97
C VAL A 203 -0.47 -2.14 20.10
N GLY A 204 0.70 -1.55 19.83
CA GLY A 204 1.42 -0.71 20.78
C GLY A 204 0.71 0.62 21.10
N ILE A 205 1.44 1.52 21.74
CA ILE A 205 0.93 2.84 22.14
C ILE A 205 0.77 3.78 20.95
N ASN A 206 -0.09 4.81 21.10
CA ASN A 206 -0.33 5.88 20.14
C ASN A 206 -0.85 5.37 18.78
N LEU A 207 -1.81 4.43 18.81
CA LEU A 207 -2.50 3.94 17.62
C LEU A 207 -3.26 5.07 16.93
N GLY A 208 -3.05 5.26 15.62
CA GLY A 208 -3.75 6.24 14.81
C GLY A 208 -3.45 7.69 15.20
N ASP A 209 -2.30 7.97 15.82
CA ASP A 209 -1.95 9.33 16.23
C ASP A 209 -1.99 10.27 15.01
N SER A 210 -2.68 11.39 15.19
CA SER A 210 -2.80 12.46 14.17
C SER A 210 -3.34 11.97 12.81
N MET A 211 -4.11 10.90 12.77
CA MET A 211 -4.71 10.42 11.54
C MET A 211 -5.76 11.41 11.00
N TYR A 212 -5.72 11.67 9.72
CA TYR A 212 -6.67 12.55 9.03
C TYR A 212 -7.94 11.81 8.64
N ASP A 213 -7.79 10.61 8.08
CA ASP A 213 -8.88 9.73 7.70
C ASP A 213 -8.34 8.29 7.57
N GLY A 214 -9.19 7.33 7.20
CA GLY A 214 -8.86 5.92 7.10
C GLY A 214 -9.46 5.11 8.25
N ILE A 215 -9.25 3.81 8.21
CA ILE A 215 -9.84 2.88 9.19
C ILE A 215 -8.80 1.86 9.65
N LEU A 216 -8.72 1.67 10.96
CA LEU A 216 -7.92 0.64 11.59
C LEU A 216 -8.87 -0.39 12.22
N TYR A 217 -8.62 -1.69 12.01
CA TYR A 217 -9.36 -2.79 12.60
C TYR A 217 -8.40 -3.63 13.43
N ILE A 218 -8.64 -3.68 14.74
CA ILE A 218 -7.74 -4.28 15.72
C ILE A 218 -8.40 -5.49 16.37
N GLY A 219 -7.76 -6.64 16.28
CA GLY A 219 -8.24 -7.89 16.87
C GLY A 219 -7.81 -8.15 18.29
N GLY A 220 -6.67 -7.58 18.70
CA GLY A 220 -6.10 -7.73 20.01
C GLY A 220 -6.25 -6.49 20.91
N LYS A 221 -5.36 -6.35 21.87
CA LYS A 221 -5.34 -5.22 22.81
C LYS A 221 -4.71 -4.00 22.16
N ILE A 222 -5.20 -2.82 22.54
CA ILE A 222 -4.65 -1.52 22.14
C ILE A 222 -3.90 -0.94 23.33
N GLY A 223 -2.60 -0.67 23.16
CA GLY A 223 -1.77 -0.11 24.22
C GLY A 223 -2.22 1.30 24.65
N SER A 224 -2.44 2.18 23.68
CA SER A 224 -3.15 3.46 23.84
C SER A 224 -3.57 4.01 22.48
N PHE A 225 -4.60 4.84 22.47
CA PHE A 225 -4.94 5.66 21.30
C PHE A 225 -3.98 6.84 21.17
N GLY A 226 -3.69 7.24 19.94
CA GLY A 226 -3.02 8.48 19.64
C GLY A 226 -3.97 9.68 19.65
N SER A 227 -3.42 10.86 19.36
CA SER A 227 -4.20 12.10 19.29
C SER A 227 -5.28 11.99 18.21
N ASP A 228 -6.52 12.26 18.62
CA ASP A 228 -7.71 12.25 17.75
C ASP A 228 -8.13 10.89 17.17
N ALA A 229 -7.52 9.79 17.56
CA ALA A 229 -8.00 8.45 17.23
C ALA A 229 -9.17 8.07 18.14
N VAL A 230 -10.28 7.63 17.58
CA VAL A 230 -11.49 7.28 18.32
C VAL A 230 -12.08 5.94 17.87
N GLU A 231 -12.72 5.23 18.79
CA GLU A 231 -13.49 4.03 18.46
C GLU A 231 -14.74 4.36 17.66
N SER A 232 -15.12 3.46 16.77
CA SER A 232 -16.33 3.55 15.97
C SER A 232 -17.01 2.19 15.92
N PRO A 233 -18.34 2.13 15.86
CA PRO A 233 -19.04 0.85 15.77
C PRO A 233 -18.64 0.07 14.51
N MET A 234 -18.46 -1.24 14.67
CA MET A 234 -18.34 -2.17 13.55
C MET A 234 -19.69 -2.29 12.83
N THR A 235 -19.65 -2.25 11.52
CA THR A 235 -20.84 -2.48 10.68
C THR A 235 -20.76 -3.87 10.01
N LYS A 236 -21.89 -4.38 9.53
CA LYS A 236 -21.90 -5.60 8.74
C LYS A 236 -21.01 -5.48 7.50
N SER A 237 -20.99 -4.31 6.85
CA SER A 237 -20.14 -4.04 5.70
C SER A 237 -18.64 -4.13 6.04
N ASP A 238 -18.25 -3.69 7.24
CA ASP A 238 -16.87 -3.85 7.71
C ASP A 238 -16.51 -5.33 7.86
N ILE A 239 -17.37 -6.10 8.52
CA ILE A 239 -17.18 -7.55 8.75
C ILE A 239 -17.04 -8.29 7.42
N ASP A 240 -17.99 -8.10 6.51
CA ASP A 240 -18.00 -8.74 5.18
C ASP A 240 -16.75 -8.36 4.36
N TRP A 241 -16.28 -7.12 4.50
CA TRP A 241 -15.08 -6.65 3.80
C TRP A 241 -13.79 -7.27 4.39
N ILE A 242 -13.66 -7.28 5.73
CA ILE A 242 -12.52 -7.89 6.43
C ILE A 242 -12.43 -9.38 6.09
N GLU A 243 -13.55 -10.10 6.13
CA GLU A 243 -13.61 -11.54 5.82
C GLU A 243 -13.04 -11.82 4.42
N ARG A 244 -13.47 -11.06 3.40
CA ARG A 244 -12.93 -11.18 2.04
C ARG A 244 -11.44 -10.91 1.98
N LYS A 245 -10.95 -9.89 2.71
CA LYS A 245 -9.53 -9.52 2.72
C LYS A 245 -8.66 -10.56 3.43
N LEU A 246 -9.11 -11.09 4.55
CA LEU A 246 -8.41 -12.17 5.26
C LEU A 246 -8.33 -13.45 4.43
N LYS A 247 -9.41 -13.80 3.72
CA LYS A 247 -9.40 -14.93 2.78
C LYS A 247 -8.37 -14.75 1.65
N VAL A 248 -8.29 -13.58 1.05
CA VAL A 248 -7.29 -13.25 0.01
C VAL A 248 -5.87 -13.24 0.57
N ALA A 249 -5.71 -12.86 1.83
CA ALA A 249 -4.43 -12.85 2.54
C ALA A 249 -3.99 -14.25 3.02
N GLU A 250 -4.88 -15.24 3.00
CA GLU A 250 -4.64 -16.61 3.52
C GLU A 250 -4.25 -16.62 5.00
N ILE A 251 -4.87 -15.76 5.82
CA ILE A 251 -4.65 -15.66 7.26
C ILE A 251 -5.99 -15.52 8.02
N GLY A 252 -5.94 -15.62 9.35
CA GLY A 252 -7.10 -15.37 10.22
C GLY A 252 -8.18 -16.47 10.14
N GLN A 253 -7.84 -17.70 9.76
CA GLN A 253 -8.80 -18.82 9.78
C GLN A 253 -9.32 -19.04 11.20
N GLY A 254 -10.66 -18.98 11.35
CA GLY A 254 -11.31 -19.12 12.66
C GLY A 254 -11.26 -17.87 13.55
N PHE A 255 -10.75 -16.76 13.05
CA PHE A 255 -10.70 -15.49 13.79
C PHE A 255 -12.11 -14.86 13.87
N ASP A 256 -12.52 -14.44 15.07
CA ASP A 256 -13.81 -13.80 15.30
C ASP A 256 -13.75 -12.30 15.00
N ILE A 257 -14.06 -11.94 13.76
CA ILE A 257 -14.03 -10.57 13.26
C ILE A 257 -15.00 -9.66 14.03
N SER A 258 -16.08 -10.20 14.58
CA SER A 258 -17.10 -9.40 15.30
C SER A 258 -16.56 -8.77 16.59
N LYS A 259 -15.44 -9.28 17.11
CA LYS A 259 -14.77 -8.78 18.32
C LYS A 259 -13.70 -7.73 18.04
N MET A 260 -13.45 -7.39 16.77
CA MET A 260 -12.46 -6.37 16.45
C MET A 260 -12.93 -4.97 16.87
N THR A 261 -11.98 -4.18 17.32
CA THR A 261 -12.17 -2.74 17.56
C THR A 261 -11.91 -1.99 16.25
N LYS A 262 -12.87 -1.19 15.82
CA LYS A 262 -12.73 -0.26 14.70
C LYS A 262 -12.29 1.10 15.22
N VAL A 263 -11.22 1.66 14.65
CA VAL A 263 -10.68 2.97 15.01
C VAL A 263 -10.66 3.89 13.79
N VAL A 264 -11.08 5.12 13.98
CA VAL A 264 -11.16 6.16 12.94
C VAL A 264 -10.67 7.50 13.49
N SER A 265 -10.47 8.49 12.60
CA SER A 265 -10.20 9.87 13.02
C SER A 265 -11.41 10.52 13.68
N GLY A 266 -11.19 11.18 14.82
CA GLY A 266 -12.19 12.04 15.48
C GLY A 266 -12.37 13.38 14.77
N LYS A 267 -11.55 13.70 13.77
CA LYS A 267 -11.57 14.92 12.94
C LYS A 267 -11.44 16.23 13.73
N LYS A 268 -10.89 16.17 14.95
CA LYS A 268 -10.72 17.34 15.82
C LYS A 268 -9.44 18.13 15.52
N LEU A 269 -8.39 17.45 15.04
CA LEU A 269 -7.12 18.07 14.66
C LEU A 269 -7.23 18.88 13.38
N TRP A 270 -8.25 18.59 12.56
CA TRP A 270 -8.59 19.37 11.41
C TRP A 270 -9.56 20.47 11.81
N ASN A 271 -9.32 21.67 11.36
CA ASN A 271 -10.34 22.70 11.35
C ASN A 271 -11.38 22.41 10.26
N TYR A 272 -11.95 21.18 10.33
CA TYR A 272 -12.79 20.60 9.27
C TYR A 272 -14.02 21.46 8.99
N ASP A 273 -14.57 22.08 10.05
CA ASP A 273 -15.74 22.93 9.92
C ASP A 273 -15.44 24.27 9.24
N ALA A 274 -14.18 24.73 9.29
CA ALA A 274 -13.72 25.92 8.61
C ALA A 274 -13.25 25.68 7.17
N LEU A 275 -13.17 24.40 6.73
CA LEU A 275 -12.86 24.09 5.34
C LEU A 275 -14.01 24.50 4.41
N GLU A 276 -13.65 24.99 3.23
CA GLU A 276 -14.62 25.23 2.18
C GLU A 276 -15.29 23.92 1.73
N PRO A 277 -16.55 23.98 1.21
CA PRO A 277 -17.28 22.78 0.78
C PRO A 277 -16.50 21.89 -0.21
N THR A 278 -15.67 22.49 -1.03
CA THR A 278 -14.82 21.81 -2.01
C THR A 278 -13.63 21.09 -1.38
N GLU A 279 -13.08 21.65 -0.31
CA GLU A 279 -12.00 21.02 0.47
C GLU A 279 -12.54 19.84 1.29
N LYS A 280 -13.77 19.96 1.84
CA LYS A 280 -14.46 18.86 2.52
C LYS A 280 -14.70 17.66 1.61
N LYS A 281 -15.04 17.88 0.34
CA LYS A 281 -15.18 16.80 -0.65
C LYS A 281 -13.88 16.10 -1.00
N GLY A 282 -12.75 16.79 -0.94
CA GLY A 282 -11.42 16.22 -1.18
C GLY A 282 -10.85 15.44 0.00
N ALA A 283 -11.43 15.59 1.19
CA ALA A 283 -11.00 14.95 2.44
C ALA A 283 -11.73 13.62 2.73
N ILE A 284 -12.64 13.17 1.83
CA ILE A 284 -13.43 11.93 1.99
C ILE A 284 -12.89 10.83 1.08
#